data_f58f219926f027f567eb55e3604ea1c7
#
_entry.id   f58f219926f027f567eb55e3604ea1c7
#
_cell.length_a   1.000
_cell.length_b   1.000
_cell.length_c   1.000
_cell.angle_alpha   90.00
_cell.angle_beta   90.00
_cell.angle_gamma   90.00
#
_symmetry.space_group_name_H-M   'P 1'
#
loop_
_entity.id
_entity.type
_entity.pdbx_description
1 polymer ?
#
loop_
_entity_poly.entity_id
_entity_poly.type
_entity_poly.pdbx_seq_one_letter_code
_entity_poly.pdbx_strand_id
1 'polypeptide(L)'
;MTISMPTGGPGESRVSPTTIDVGAIPAISREESTRLATTEYARFTELVGQLDRDDFSKATDCTDWDVRTMIVHQVGAGEGHARWTEFFRQFILGMRLAKGREPVDGLNDFHLRERADWTAEKAISELPGVQARAIRGRRRFPAPLRLIPISSPGVGRFSLGFLFDVVLTRDTWMHRVDISRATGKEMVRQNSTASRLMPSPARPCR
;
A
#
# COMPACT_ATOMS: atom_id res chain seq x y z
N MET A 1 2.00 -58.96 -2.25
CA MET A 1 2.86 -58.03 -1.52
C MET A 1 1.99 -56.82 -1.16
N THR A 2 1.43 -56.83 0.05
CA THR A 2 0.40 -55.87 0.50
C THR A 2 1.10 -54.80 1.30
N ILE A 3 1.04 -53.54 0.82
CA ILE A 3 1.60 -52.39 1.51
C ILE A 3 0.50 -51.78 2.40
N SER A 4 0.69 -51.89 3.73
CA SER A 4 -0.14 -51.20 4.72
C SER A 4 0.17 -49.72 4.77
N MET A 5 -0.88 -48.90 4.68
CA MET A 5 -0.83 -47.46 4.92
C MET A 5 -0.88 -47.18 6.42
N PRO A 6 -0.13 -46.19 6.94
CA PRO A 6 -0.23 -45.81 8.33
C PRO A 6 -1.51 -45.00 8.58
N THR A 7 -2.23 -45.41 9.62
CA THR A 7 -3.42 -44.70 10.15
C THR A 7 -3.02 -43.38 10.77
N GLY A 8 -3.62 -42.27 10.25
CA GLY A 8 -3.45 -40.93 10.78
C GLY A 8 -4.01 -40.81 12.20
N GLY A 9 -3.24 -40.11 13.05
CA GLY A 9 -3.61 -39.79 14.42
C GLY A 9 -4.74 -38.75 14.52
N PRO A 10 -5.47 -38.71 15.62
CA PRO A 10 -6.58 -37.78 15.82
C PRO A 10 -6.05 -36.43 16.29
N GLY A 11 -6.50 -35.34 15.68
CA GLY A 11 -6.44 -34.03 16.34
C GLY A 11 -5.90 -32.83 15.57
N GLU A 12 -6.03 -32.78 14.25
CA GLU A 12 -5.95 -31.43 13.62
C GLU A 12 -7.34 -30.80 13.61
N SER A 13 -7.54 -29.89 14.55
CA SER A 13 -8.69 -29.01 14.58
C SER A 13 -8.63 -28.13 13.31
N ARG A 14 -9.42 -28.48 12.30
CA ARG A 14 -9.64 -27.63 11.12
C ARG A 14 -10.35 -26.39 11.63
N VAL A 15 -9.58 -25.32 11.80
CA VAL A 15 -10.15 -23.97 11.95
C VAL A 15 -10.88 -23.69 10.64
N SER A 16 -12.20 -23.77 10.68
CA SER A 16 -13.04 -23.37 9.57
C SER A 16 -12.68 -21.93 9.22
N PRO A 17 -12.44 -21.57 7.95
CA PRO A 17 -12.19 -20.20 7.59
C PRO A 17 -13.43 -19.38 7.98
N THR A 18 -13.25 -18.45 8.91
CA THR A 18 -14.32 -17.53 9.30
C THR A 18 -14.62 -16.67 8.08
N THR A 19 -15.73 -16.95 7.42
CA THR A 19 -16.20 -16.13 6.30
C THR A 19 -16.66 -14.80 6.88
N ILE A 20 -15.89 -13.74 6.62
CA ILE A 20 -16.28 -12.37 6.99
C ILE A 20 -17.22 -11.86 5.92
N ASP A 21 -18.45 -11.52 6.29
CA ASP A 21 -19.35 -10.78 5.41
C ASP A 21 -18.80 -9.37 5.20
N VAL A 22 -18.24 -9.15 4.02
CA VAL A 22 -17.66 -7.85 3.63
C VAL A 22 -18.71 -6.74 3.62
N GLY A 23 -19.98 -7.08 3.33
CA GLY A 23 -21.09 -6.13 3.35
C GLY A 23 -21.43 -5.63 4.76
N ALA A 24 -21.10 -6.40 5.80
CA ALA A 24 -21.30 -6.02 7.19
C ALA A 24 -20.19 -5.11 7.75
N ILE A 25 -19.09 -4.87 7.02
CA ILE A 25 -18.00 -3.99 7.47
C ILE A 25 -18.45 -2.53 7.32
N PRO A 26 -18.56 -1.76 8.43
CA PRO A 26 -18.97 -0.36 8.34
C PRO A 26 -18.00 0.46 7.48
N ALA A 27 -18.54 1.42 6.71
CA ALA A 27 -17.72 2.37 5.97
C ALA A 27 -16.80 3.15 6.93
N ILE A 28 -15.55 3.32 6.54
CA ILE A 28 -14.56 4.07 7.33
C ILE A 28 -14.89 5.56 7.25
N SER A 29 -15.01 6.23 8.41
CA SER A 29 -15.19 7.67 8.46
C SER A 29 -13.90 8.39 8.04
N ARG A 30 -14.02 9.66 7.59
CA ARG A 30 -12.87 10.49 7.22
C ARG A 30 -11.89 10.68 8.38
N GLU A 31 -12.41 10.78 9.60
CA GLU A 31 -11.59 10.91 10.79
C GLU A 31 -10.82 9.61 11.09
N GLU A 32 -11.51 8.48 11.04
CA GLU A 32 -10.90 7.17 11.22
C GLU A 32 -9.84 6.90 10.14
N SER A 33 -10.13 7.19 8.86
CA SER A 33 -9.19 7.10 7.76
C SER A 33 -7.92 7.93 8.01
N THR A 34 -8.09 9.17 8.51
CA THR A 34 -6.97 10.05 8.85
C THR A 34 -6.12 9.46 9.96
N ARG A 35 -6.75 8.91 11.00
CA ARG A 35 -6.04 8.27 12.11
C ARG A 35 -5.27 7.03 11.64
N LEU A 36 -5.91 6.17 10.84
CA LEU A 36 -5.28 4.97 10.29
C LEU A 36 -4.09 5.32 9.40
N ALA A 37 -4.24 6.31 8.51
CA ALA A 37 -3.16 6.76 7.65
C ALA A 37 -1.98 7.35 8.44
N THR A 38 -2.26 8.14 9.48
CA THR A 38 -1.22 8.71 10.36
C THR A 38 -0.43 7.61 11.04
N THR A 39 -1.12 6.61 11.58
CA THR A 39 -0.50 5.48 12.26
C THR A 39 0.33 4.64 11.28
N GLU A 40 -0.21 4.38 10.08
CA GLU A 40 0.47 3.54 9.10
C GLU A 40 1.72 4.22 8.54
N TYR A 41 1.67 5.52 8.27
CA TYR A 41 2.84 6.28 7.86
C TYR A 41 3.94 6.30 8.93
N ALA A 42 3.57 6.48 10.19
CA ALA A 42 4.54 6.43 11.30
C ALA A 42 5.24 5.06 11.36
N ARG A 43 4.47 3.97 11.23
CA ARG A 43 5.01 2.60 11.22
C ARG A 43 5.87 2.30 9.98
N PHE A 44 5.50 2.85 8.84
CA PHE A 44 6.32 2.73 7.64
C PHE A 44 7.68 3.41 7.86
N THR A 45 7.68 4.64 8.37
CA THR A 45 8.91 5.39 8.69
C THR A 45 9.75 4.68 9.73
N GLU A 46 9.13 4.11 10.77
CA GLU A 46 9.81 3.31 11.80
C GLU A 46 10.51 2.09 11.20
N LEU A 47 9.83 1.33 10.32
CA LEU A 47 10.41 0.16 9.68
C LEU A 47 11.60 0.54 8.79
N VAL A 48 11.43 1.53 7.90
CA VAL A 48 12.51 1.92 6.98
C VAL A 48 13.68 2.59 7.68
N GLY A 49 13.46 3.17 8.85
CA GLY A 49 14.53 3.70 9.70
C GLY A 49 15.42 2.63 10.36
N GLN A 50 15.02 1.35 10.31
CA GLN A 50 15.80 0.21 10.81
C GLN A 50 16.64 -0.46 9.71
N LEU A 51 16.52 -0.02 8.46
CA LEU A 51 17.17 -0.67 7.33
C LEU A 51 18.65 -0.29 7.24
N ASP A 52 19.46 -1.28 6.88
CA ASP A 52 20.87 -1.14 6.57
C ASP A 52 21.07 -0.94 5.05
N ARG A 53 22.26 -0.54 4.62
CA ARG A 53 22.57 -0.33 3.19
C ARG A 53 22.31 -1.56 2.33
N ASP A 54 22.62 -2.73 2.86
CA ASP A 54 22.47 -4.01 2.14
C ASP A 54 20.98 -4.37 1.98
N ASP A 55 20.10 -3.84 2.84
CA ASP A 55 18.67 -4.06 2.75
C ASP A 55 18.05 -3.38 1.51
N PHE A 56 18.62 -2.25 1.05
CA PHE A 56 18.01 -1.45 -0.01
C PHE A 56 17.99 -2.14 -1.38
N SER A 57 18.91 -3.05 -1.64
CA SER A 57 18.99 -3.81 -2.89
C SER A 57 18.26 -5.15 -2.85
N LYS A 58 17.63 -5.51 -1.73
CA LYS A 58 16.89 -6.77 -1.61
C LYS A 58 15.65 -6.74 -2.47
N ALA A 59 15.44 -7.81 -3.25
CA ALA A 59 14.22 -8.00 -4.03
C ALA A 59 13.00 -8.13 -3.11
N THR A 60 11.88 -7.58 -3.55
CA THR A 60 10.61 -7.66 -2.83
C THR A 60 9.62 -8.61 -3.52
N ASP A 61 8.45 -8.82 -2.93
CA ASP A 61 7.37 -9.58 -3.57
C ASP A 61 6.79 -8.88 -4.81
N CYS A 62 7.09 -7.58 -5.02
CA CYS A 62 6.84 -6.86 -6.27
C CYS A 62 7.98 -7.20 -7.26
N THR A 63 7.68 -7.92 -8.33
CA THR A 63 8.64 -8.62 -9.20
C THR A 63 9.80 -7.74 -9.72
N ASP A 64 9.54 -6.46 -10.01
CA ASP A 64 10.54 -5.55 -10.60
C ASP A 64 11.07 -4.51 -9.60
N TRP A 65 10.75 -4.66 -8.31
CA TRP A 65 11.07 -3.67 -7.30
C TRP A 65 11.97 -4.23 -6.20
N ASP A 66 13.03 -3.51 -5.92
CA ASP A 66 13.80 -3.64 -4.69
C ASP A 66 13.22 -2.75 -3.58
N VAL A 67 13.76 -2.89 -2.38
CA VAL A 67 13.34 -2.12 -1.20
C VAL A 67 13.52 -0.62 -1.43
N ARG A 68 14.62 -0.18 -2.07
CA ARG A 68 14.84 1.23 -2.41
C ARG A 68 13.74 1.77 -3.31
N THR A 69 13.41 1.05 -4.37
CA THR A 69 12.36 1.42 -5.32
C THR A 69 11.02 1.61 -4.62
N MET A 70 10.68 0.72 -3.69
CA MET A 70 9.46 0.78 -2.91
C MET A 70 9.40 2.01 -2.00
N ILE A 71 10.51 2.37 -1.35
CA ILE A 71 10.61 3.58 -0.53
C ILE A 71 10.46 4.85 -1.37
N VAL A 72 11.14 4.90 -2.52
CA VAL A 72 11.07 6.03 -3.47
C VAL A 72 9.65 6.21 -4.01
N HIS A 73 8.97 5.09 -4.36
CA HIS A 73 7.57 5.11 -4.77
C HIS A 73 6.66 5.70 -3.69
N GLN A 74 6.84 5.32 -2.42
CA GLN A 74 6.02 5.83 -1.31
C GLN A 74 6.19 7.34 -1.10
N VAL A 75 7.35 7.90 -1.37
CA VAL A 75 7.54 9.36 -1.39
C VAL A 75 6.72 9.99 -2.53
N GLY A 76 6.83 9.45 -3.74
CA GLY A 76 6.09 9.95 -4.91
C GLY A 76 4.58 9.91 -4.74
N ALA A 77 4.07 8.79 -4.25
CA ALA A 77 2.67 8.63 -3.91
C ALA A 77 2.22 9.63 -2.84
N GLY A 78 3.00 9.80 -1.77
CA GLY A 78 2.70 10.76 -0.71
C GLY A 78 2.62 12.21 -1.20
N GLU A 79 3.47 12.62 -2.14
CA GLU A 79 3.38 13.95 -2.75
C GLU A 79 2.10 14.12 -3.57
N GLY A 80 1.69 13.10 -4.32
CA GLY A 80 0.40 13.10 -5.02
C GLY A 80 -0.80 13.30 -4.10
N HIS A 81 -0.69 12.86 -2.85
CA HIS A 81 -1.75 13.03 -1.87
C HIS A 81 -1.74 14.39 -1.15
N ALA A 82 -0.68 15.17 -1.30
CA ALA A 82 -0.49 16.44 -0.59
C ALA A 82 -1.45 17.53 -1.06
N ARG A 83 -1.81 17.52 -2.36
CA ARG A 83 -2.74 18.49 -2.99
C ARG A 83 -3.56 17.79 -4.08
N TRP A 84 -4.83 18.14 -4.20
CA TRP A 84 -5.69 17.58 -5.25
C TRP A 84 -5.19 17.94 -6.68
N THR A 85 -4.59 19.13 -6.86
CA THR A 85 -3.97 19.53 -8.13
C THR A 85 -2.79 18.65 -8.49
N GLU A 86 -1.95 18.30 -7.51
CA GLU A 86 -0.82 17.41 -7.71
C GLU A 86 -1.28 15.98 -8.01
N PHE A 87 -2.31 15.52 -7.31
CA PHE A 87 -2.92 14.22 -7.60
C PHE A 87 -3.35 14.10 -9.07
N PHE A 88 -4.08 15.09 -9.58
CA PHE A 88 -4.50 15.09 -10.99
C PHE A 88 -3.34 15.25 -11.95
N ARG A 89 -2.33 16.07 -11.63
CA ARG A 89 -1.12 16.19 -12.44
C ARG A 89 -0.43 14.84 -12.58
N GLN A 90 -0.17 14.16 -11.49
CA GLN A 90 0.47 12.83 -11.48
C GLN A 90 -0.39 11.80 -12.21
N PHE A 91 -1.70 11.82 -12.02
CA PHE A 91 -2.62 10.92 -12.71
C PHE A 91 -2.55 11.11 -14.24
N ILE A 92 -2.61 12.35 -14.73
CA ILE A 92 -2.55 12.65 -16.16
C ILE A 92 -1.19 12.21 -16.75
N LEU A 93 -0.09 12.51 -16.07
CA LEU A 93 1.24 12.14 -16.55
C LEU A 93 1.45 10.62 -16.47
N GLY A 94 0.98 9.98 -15.42
CA GLY A 94 0.98 8.52 -15.30
C GLY A 94 0.19 7.83 -16.41
N MET A 95 -1.01 8.34 -16.73
CA MET A 95 -1.80 7.80 -17.85
C MET A 95 -1.04 7.85 -19.19
N ARG A 96 -0.27 8.92 -19.44
CA ARG A 96 0.58 9.00 -20.64
C ARG A 96 1.71 7.98 -20.64
N LEU A 97 2.24 7.65 -19.47
CA LEU A 97 3.31 6.67 -19.30
C LEU A 97 2.79 5.21 -19.33
N ALA A 98 1.52 5.00 -19.03
CA ALA A 98 0.92 3.68 -19.02
C ALA A 98 1.00 3.00 -20.40
N LYS A 99 0.86 3.74 -21.49
CA LYS A 99 1.00 3.22 -22.88
C LYS A 99 0.16 1.96 -23.12
N GLY A 100 -1.09 1.94 -22.65
CA GLY A 100 -2.00 0.81 -22.78
C GLY A 100 -1.89 -0.24 -21.66
N ARG A 101 -0.93 -0.12 -20.72
CA ARG A 101 -0.92 -0.87 -19.47
C ARG A 101 -1.94 -0.31 -18.48
N GLU A 102 -2.02 -0.87 -17.29
CA GLU A 102 -2.85 -0.35 -16.22
C GLU A 102 -2.45 1.09 -15.84
N PRO A 103 -3.42 1.97 -15.54
CA PRO A 103 -3.13 3.34 -15.11
C PRO A 103 -2.17 3.41 -13.91
N VAL A 104 -2.26 2.45 -12.99
CA VAL A 104 -1.39 2.37 -11.82
C VAL A 104 0.08 2.12 -12.21
N ASP A 105 0.34 1.32 -13.24
CA ASP A 105 1.71 1.07 -13.70
C ASP A 105 2.36 2.35 -14.23
N GLY A 106 1.60 3.13 -15.00
CA GLY A 106 2.11 4.41 -15.49
C GLY A 106 2.31 5.44 -14.38
N LEU A 107 1.48 5.41 -13.35
CA LEU A 107 1.65 6.26 -12.17
C LEU A 107 2.89 5.86 -11.36
N ASN A 108 3.13 4.58 -11.19
CA ASN A 108 4.33 4.04 -10.56
C ASN A 108 5.59 4.44 -11.34
N ASP A 109 5.58 4.26 -12.67
CA ASP A 109 6.66 4.73 -13.54
C ASP A 109 6.93 6.23 -13.37
N PHE A 110 5.88 7.04 -13.25
CA PHE A 110 5.99 8.47 -13.02
C PHE A 110 6.70 8.77 -11.70
N HIS A 111 6.27 8.14 -10.61
CA HIS A 111 6.90 8.33 -9.30
C HIS A 111 8.38 8.01 -9.31
N LEU A 112 8.77 6.93 -9.97
CA LEU A 112 10.15 6.46 -10.03
C LEU A 112 11.02 7.34 -10.96
N ARG A 113 10.49 7.78 -12.11
CA ARG A 113 11.23 8.64 -13.05
C ARG A 113 11.56 10.01 -12.48
N GLU A 114 10.61 10.63 -11.79
CA GLU A 114 10.82 11.95 -11.14
C GLU A 114 11.91 11.89 -10.03
N ARG A 115 12.28 10.68 -9.60
CA ARG A 115 13.23 10.42 -8.51
C ARG A 115 14.28 9.38 -8.85
N ALA A 116 14.62 9.26 -10.15
CA ALA A 116 15.53 8.21 -10.62
C ALA A 116 16.93 8.30 -9.97
N ASP A 117 17.36 9.53 -9.63
CA ASP A 117 18.63 9.82 -8.96
C ASP A 117 18.58 9.77 -7.43
N TRP A 118 17.41 9.45 -6.84
CA TRP A 118 17.29 9.44 -5.39
C TRP A 118 17.89 8.17 -4.78
N THR A 119 18.69 8.36 -3.73
CA THR A 119 19.11 7.26 -2.88
C THR A 119 18.02 6.89 -1.89
N ALA A 120 18.12 5.71 -1.28
CA ALA A 120 17.19 5.28 -0.25
C ALA A 120 17.23 6.22 0.98
N GLU A 121 18.41 6.65 1.38
CA GLU A 121 18.61 7.56 2.51
C GLU A 121 17.94 8.92 2.25
N LYS A 122 18.06 9.44 1.02
CA LYS A 122 17.35 10.67 0.64
C LYS A 122 15.85 10.48 0.72
N ALA A 123 15.33 9.39 0.15
CA ALA A 123 13.91 9.09 0.20
C ALA A 123 13.39 8.95 1.65
N ILE A 124 14.13 8.24 2.50
CA ILE A 124 13.80 8.08 3.93
C ILE A 124 13.77 9.43 4.65
N SER A 125 14.74 10.31 4.39
CA SER A 125 14.79 11.64 5.02
C SER A 125 13.61 12.55 4.64
N GLU A 126 13.03 12.37 3.45
CA GLU A 126 11.87 13.13 2.95
C GLU A 126 10.52 12.61 3.47
N LEU A 127 10.44 11.33 3.85
CA LEU A 127 9.19 10.69 4.24
C LEU A 127 8.39 11.45 5.30
N PRO A 128 8.96 11.90 6.45
CA PRO A 128 8.16 12.56 7.47
C PRO A 128 7.47 13.83 6.97
N GLY A 129 8.18 14.62 6.17
CA GLY A 129 7.65 15.85 5.58
C GLY A 129 6.54 15.58 4.55
N VAL A 130 6.76 14.60 3.68
CA VAL A 130 5.80 14.18 2.65
C VAL A 130 4.55 13.60 3.29
N GLN A 131 4.69 12.70 4.24
CA GLN A 131 3.57 12.07 4.94
C GLN A 131 2.70 13.08 5.70
N ALA A 132 3.32 14.05 6.38
CA ALA A 132 2.59 15.12 7.03
C ALA A 132 1.79 15.98 6.03
N ARG A 133 2.34 16.27 4.84
CA ARG A 133 1.62 16.96 3.76
C ARG A 133 0.50 16.09 3.19
N ALA A 134 0.75 14.80 2.97
CA ALA A 134 -0.22 13.84 2.45
C ALA A 134 -1.45 13.73 3.37
N ILE A 135 -1.25 13.59 4.69
CA ILE A 135 -2.35 13.54 5.66
C ILE A 135 -3.19 14.83 5.59
N ARG A 136 -2.55 16.01 5.56
CA ARG A 136 -3.27 17.28 5.44
C ARG A 136 -4.04 17.39 4.12
N GLY A 137 -3.43 16.95 3.01
CA GLY A 137 -4.04 16.96 1.68
C GLY A 137 -5.27 16.06 1.61
N ARG A 138 -5.15 14.83 2.11
CA ARG A 138 -6.27 13.87 2.17
C ARG A 138 -7.46 14.40 2.98
N ARG A 139 -7.19 15.05 4.12
CA ARG A 139 -8.23 15.69 4.94
C ARG A 139 -8.92 16.86 4.21
N ARG A 140 -8.19 17.60 3.37
CA ARG A 140 -8.67 18.78 2.64
C ARG A 140 -9.17 18.47 1.24
N PHE A 141 -9.12 17.20 0.81
CA PHE A 141 -9.55 16.83 -0.53
C PHE A 141 -11.03 17.20 -0.72
N PRO A 142 -11.37 17.98 -1.78
CA PRO A 142 -12.70 18.57 -1.94
C PRO A 142 -13.81 17.51 -1.97
N ALA A 143 -14.88 17.74 -1.22
CA ALA A 143 -15.98 16.80 -1.11
C ALA A 143 -16.63 16.43 -2.46
N PRO A 144 -16.87 17.34 -3.40
CA PRO A 144 -17.41 16.96 -4.71
C PRO A 144 -16.49 16.03 -5.50
N LEU A 145 -15.17 16.24 -5.45
CA LEU A 145 -14.20 15.38 -6.15
C LEU A 145 -14.15 13.97 -5.56
N ARG A 146 -14.48 13.80 -4.30
CA ARG A 146 -14.52 12.48 -3.64
C ARG A 146 -15.62 11.57 -4.21
N LEU A 147 -16.65 12.13 -4.85
CA LEU A 147 -17.74 11.38 -5.46
C LEU A 147 -17.40 10.86 -6.87
N ILE A 148 -16.30 11.33 -7.47
CA ILE A 148 -15.90 10.90 -8.81
C ILE A 148 -15.69 9.37 -8.80
N PRO A 149 -16.42 8.62 -9.65
CA PRO A 149 -16.22 7.19 -9.76
C PRO A 149 -14.94 6.90 -10.55
N ILE A 150 -14.18 5.93 -10.07
CA ILE A 150 -13.04 5.36 -10.77
C ILE A 150 -13.24 3.86 -10.91
N SER A 151 -12.62 3.28 -11.91
CA SER A 151 -12.62 1.85 -12.14
C SER A 151 -11.17 1.37 -12.22
N SER A 152 -10.89 0.27 -11.54
CA SER A 152 -9.59 -0.40 -11.62
C SER A 152 -9.81 -1.88 -11.88
N PRO A 153 -9.17 -2.46 -12.89
CA PRO A 153 -9.21 -3.90 -13.13
C PRO A 153 -8.85 -4.69 -11.87
N GLY A 154 -9.61 -5.72 -11.59
CA GLY A 154 -9.42 -6.57 -10.43
C GLY A 154 -9.89 -5.99 -9.07
N VAL A 155 -10.23 -4.69 -8.99
CA VAL A 155 -10.80 -4.07 -7.79
C VAL A 155 -12.26 -3.67 -8.01
N GLY A 156 -12.65 -3.37 -9.27
CA GLY A 156 -13.99 -2.93 -9.63
C GLY A 156 -14.16 -1.41 -9.60
N ARG A 157 -15.41 -0.96 -9.41
CA ARG A 157 -15.76 0.46 -9.36
C ARG A 157 -15.81 0.95 -7.93
N PHE A 158 -15.18 2.08 -7.68
CA PHE A 158 -15.20 2.75 -6.37
C PHE A 158 -15.04 4.27 -6.56
N SER A 159 -15.17 5.05 -5.51
CA SER A 159 -15.06 6.49 -5.58
C SER A 159 -13.63 6.97 -5.26
N LEU A 160 -13.25 8.17 -5.71
CA LEU A 160 -12.03 8.81 -5.24
C LEU A 160 -11.99 8.95 -3.72
N GLY A 161 -13.16 9.13 -3.08
CA GLY A 161 -13.26 9.11 -1.62
C GLY A 161 -12.73 7.79 -1.03
N PHE A 162 -13.15 6.66 -1.56
CA PHE A 162 -12.68 5.35 -1.13
C PHE A 162 -11.18 5.15 -1.41
N LEU A 163 -10.71 5.63 -2.57
CA LEU A 163 -9.26 5.63 -2.86
C LEU A 163 -8.49 6.30 -1.72
N PHE A 164 -8.86 7.53 -1.38
CA PHE A 164 -8.16 8.32 -0.36
C PHE A 164 -8.34 7.78 1.06
N ASP A 165 -9.49 7.19 1.39
CA ASP A 165 -9.78 6.73 2.75
C ASP A 165 -9.26 5.33 3.04
N VAL A 166 -9.21 4.46 2.03
CA VAL A 166 -8.91 3.04 2.21
C VAL A 166 -7.68 2.62 1.42
N VAL A 167 -7.72 2.77 0.07
CA VAL A 167 -6.74 2.14 -0.82
C VAL A 167 -5.33 2.65 -0.57
N LEU A 168 -5.15 3.97 -0.43
CA LEU A 168 -3.82 4.56 -0.24
C LEU A 168 -3.17 4.21 1.11
N THR A 169 -3.98 3.98 2.15
CA THR A 169 -3.45 3.51 3.44
C THR A 169 -3.11 2.03 3.39
N ARG A 170 -3.96 1.25 2.69
CA ARG A 170 -3.69 -0.16 2.44
C ARG A 170 -2.42 -0.36 1.61
N ASP A 171 -2.19 0.46 0.60
CA ASP A 171 -0.99 0.44 -0.22
C ASP A 171 0.28 0.59 0.63
N THR A 172 0.35 1.62 1.47
CA THR A 172 1.46 1.81 2.41
C THR A 172 1.66 0.59 3.33
N TRP A 173 0.57 0.00 3.84
CA TRP A 173 0.63 -1.19 4.67
C TRP A 173 1.20 -2.39 3.90
N MET A 174 0.79 -2.61 2.65
CA MET A 174 1.28 -3.70 1.80
C MET A 174 2.78 -3.56 1.56
N HIS A 175 3.25 -2.39 1.17
CA HIS A 175 4.68 -2.14 0.97
C HIS A 175 5.49 -2.32 2.25
N ARG A 176 4.93 -2.00 3.42
CA ARG A 176 5.57 -2.29 4.69
C ARG A 176 5.69 -3.81 4.94
N VAL A 177 4.68 -4.59 4.56
CA VAL A 177 4.76 -6.07 4.62
C VAL A 177 5.85 -6.59 3.70
N ASP A 178 5.90 -6.10 2.46
CA ASP A 178 6.87 -6.55 1.46
C ASP A 178 8.31 -6.24 1.88
N ILE A 179 8.55 -5.02 2.39
CA ILE A 179 9.86 -4.63 2.94
C ILE A 179 10.25 -5.51 4.13
N SER A 180 9.32 -5.75 5.06
CA SER A 180 9.58 -6.61 6.22
C SER A 180 9.97 -8.04 5.79
N ARG A 181 9.28 -8.60 4.79
CA ARG A 181 9.58 -9.92 4.24
C ARG A 181 10.95 -9.96 3.54
N ALA A 182 11.23 -8.96 2.71
CA ALA A 182 12.50 -8.88 1.98
C ALA A 182 13.71 -8.74 2.91
N THR A 183 13.55 -7.99 4.00
CA THR A 183 14.67 -7.63 4.88
C THR A 183 14.77 -8.49 6.13
N GLY A 184 13.68 -9.18 6.52
CA GLY A 184 13.58 -9.90 7.80
C GLY A 184 13.40 -8.99 9.01
N LYS A 185 13.29 -7.66 8.81
CA LYS A 185 13.04 -6.72 9.91
C LYS A 185 11.61 -6.87 10.41
N GLU A 186 11.42 -6.89 11.74
CA GLU A 186 10.08 -7.03 12.31
C GLU A 186 9.23 -5.78 12.08
N MET A 187 8.01 -6.00 11.62
CA MET A 187 7.00 -4.95 11.58
C MET A 187 6.05 -5.04 12.76
N VAL A 188 5.74 -3.92 13.39
CA VAL A 188 4.71 -3.85 14.42
C VAL A 188 3.36 -4.25 13.81
N ARG A 189 2.84 -5.41 14.21
CA ARG A 189 1.50 -5.89 13.84
C ARG A 189 0.53 -5.46 14.93
N GLN A 190 -0.33 -4.50 14.61
CA GLN A 190 -1.53 -4.29 15.43
C GLN A 190 -2.76 -4.63 14.61
N ASN A 191 -3.63 -5.45 15.18
CA ASN A 191 -4.82 -6.02 14.53
C ASN A 191 -5.80 -4.98 13.97
N SER A 192 -5.75 -3.72 14.43
CA SER A 192 -6.71 -2.68 14.04
C SER A 192 -6.59 -2.22 12.59
N THR A 193 -5.39 -2.09 12.04
CA THR A 193 -5.21 -1.63 10.65
C THR A 193 -5.45 -2.74 9.65
N ALA A 194 -4.90 -3.93 9.91
CA ALA A 194 -5.05 -5.09 9.02
C ALA A 194 -6.51 -5.53 8.90
N SER A 195 -7.23 -5.66 10.02
CA SER A 195 -8.64 -6.10 10.01
C SER A 195 -9.60 -5.09 9.39
N ARG A 196 -9.29 -3.80 9.40
CA ARG A 196 -10.14 -2.75 8.83
C ARG A 196 -9.89 -2.50 7.34
N LEU A 197 -8.69 -2.80 6.83
CA LEU A 197 -8.29 -2.47 5.46
C LEU A 197 -8.23 -3.69 4.52
N MET A 198 -8.46 -4.89 5.02
CA MET A 198 -8.30 -6.14 4.27
C MET A 198 -9.60 -6.93 4.12
N PRO A 199 -10.44 -6.61 3.13
CA PRO A 199 -11.49 -7.54 2.73
C PRO A 199 -11.12 -8.48 1.57
N SER A 200 -9.88 -8.50 1.05
CA SER A 200 -9.54 -9.36 -0.08
C SER A 200 -8.06 -9.79 -0.06
N PRO A 201 -7.72 -11.02 -0.52
CA PRO A 201 -6.34 -11.46 -0.61
C PRO A 201 -5.53 -10.52 -1.50
N ALA A 202 -4.33 -10.18 -1.04
CA ALA A 202 -3.39 -9.38 -1.79
C ALA A 202 -3.06 -10.07 -3.13
N ARG A 203 -3.22 -9.35 -4.24
CA ARG A 203 -2.57 -9.74 -5.50
C ARG A 203 -1.15 -9.19 -5.48
N PRO A 204 -0.15 -9.96 -5.93
CA PRO A 204 1.21 -9.44 -6.07
C PRO A 204 1.21 -8.26 -7.05
N CYS A 205 2.12 -7.30 -6.82
CA CYS A 205 2.45 -6.28 -7.80
C CYS A 205 2.92 -6.97 -9.10
N ARG A 206 2.41 -6.52 -10.23
CA ARG A 206 2.94 -6.89 -11.54
C ARG A 206 3.85 -5.80 -12.06
#